data_2698a530511778dd06be2da1b34ac0ef
#
_entry.id   2698a530511778dd06be2da1b34ac0ef
#
_cell.length_a   1.000
_cell.length_b   1.000
_cell.length_c   1.000
_cell.angle_alpha   90.00
_cell.angle_beta   90.00
_cell.angle_gamma   90.00
#
_symmetry.space_group_name_H-M   'P 1'
#
loop_
_entity.id
_entity.type
_entity.pdbx_description
1 polymer ?
#
loop_
_entity_poly.entity_id
_entity_poly.type
_entity_poly.pdbx_seq_one_letter_code
_entity_poly.pdbx_strand_id
1 'polypeptide(L)'
;MPAMMPRLPVHHNGATLIELVMTIIIISVAIAGVVGAFALITGRSADPLNQTRAVELAQLYMDEIITRKYDHNAPQGGVPRYSGGCSIATEEGAGNRREFNDVDDYDGLADSPPEDAEGPLDGYNGFTVAVDVSCDAGGLDLPAGQAKRIDLTITAPGDQNFSFTAYKANF
;
A
#
# COMPACT_ATOMS: atom_id res chain seq x y z
N MET A 1 -7.70 75.94 -37.75
CA MET A 1 -7.09 74.91 -38.62
C MET A 1 -6.39 73.90 -37.76
N PRO A 2 -6.91 72.67 -37.64
CA PRO A 2 -6.19 71.64 -36.87
C PRO A 2 -5.10 71.03 -37.73
N ALA A 3 -3.90 70.91 -37.20
CA ALA A 3 -2.73 70.31 -37.86
C ALA A 3 -2.95 68.80 -37.95
N MET A 4 -2.90 68.30 -39.18
CA MET A 4 -3.01 66.87 -39.49
C MET A 4 -1.62 66.22 -39.22
N MET A 5 -1.49 65.46 -38.15
CA MET A 5 -0.25 64.68 -37.88
C MET A 5 -0.14 63.54 -38.90
N PRO A 6 1.03 63.35 -39.53
CA PRO A 6 1.24 62.26 -40.47
C PRO A 6 1.31 60.91 -39.68
N ARG A 7 0.50 59.94 -40.09
CA ARG A 7 0.62 58.53 -39.56
C ARG A 7 1.88 57.92 -40.18
N LEU A 8 2.81 57.50 -39.30
CA LEU A 8 3.97 56.74 -39.71
C LEU A 8 3.56 55.36 -40.24
N PRO A 9 4.12 54.87 -41.34
CA PRO A 9 3.82 53.53 -41.83
C PRO A 9 4.35 52.49 -40.87
N VAL A 10 3.50 51.58 -40.39
CA VAL A 10 3.90 50.41 -39.60
C VAL A 10 4.50 49.40 -40.60
N HIS A 11 5.79 49.17 -40.51
CA HIS A 11 6.48 48.13 -41.28
C HIS A 11 6.13 46.78 -40.64
N HIS A 12 5.31 45.99 -41.30
CA HIS A 12 5.12 44.58 -40.98
C HIS A 12 6.22 43.76 -41.65
N ASN A 13 7.23 43.38 -40.89
CA ASN A 13 8.22 42.41 -41.34
C ASN A 13 7.56 41.04 -41.34
N GLY A 14 7.38 40.41 -42.48
CA GLY A 14 6.94 39.03 -42.60
C GLY A 14 8.00 38.06 -42.06
N ALA A 15 7.59 36.97 -41.40
CA ALA A 15 8.48 35.90 -40.95
C ALA A 15 9.18 35.25 -42.15
N THR A 16 10.46 34.98 -42.02
CA THR A 16 11.26 34.30 -43.06
C THR A 16 10.97 32.80 -43.05
N LEU A 17 11.14 32.12 -44.18
CA LEU A 17 10.96 30.68 -44.29
C LEU A 17 11.84 29.92 -43.29
N ILE A 18 13.07 30.37 -43.07
CA ILE A 18 14.01 29.76 -42.11
C ILE A 18 13.52 29.92 -40.67
N GLU A 19 12.93 31.06 -40.32
CA GLU A 19 12.37 31.33 -38.99
C GLU A 19 11.18 30.40 -38.68
N LEU A 20 10.29 30.15 -39.65
CA LEU A 20 9.19 29.19 -39.54
C LEU A 20 9.70 27.76 -39.33
N VAL A 21 10.70 27.33 -40.10
CA VAL A 21 11.28 25.99 -39.96
C VAL A 21 11.93 25.82 -38.60
N MET A 22 12.74 26.79 -38.16
CA MET A 22 13.34 26.76 -36.82
C MET A 22 12.31 26.72 -35.72
N THR A 23 11.23 27.50 -35.83
CA THR A 23 10.14 27.52 -34.83
C THR A 23 9.43 26.16 -34.73
N ILE A 24 9.14 25.53 -35.88
CA ILE A 24 8.51 24.21 -35.93
C ILE A 24 9.41 23.14 -35.25
N ILE A 25 10.73 23.19 -35.53
CA ILE A 25 11.67 22.25 -34.90
C ILE A 25 11.69 22.42 -33.38
N ILE A 26 11.81 23.67 -32.90
CA ILE A 26 11.85 23.96 -31.45
C ILE A 26 10.55 23.52 -30.77
N ILE A 27 9.40 23.83 -31.35
CA ILE A 27 8.11 23.44 -30.80
C ILE A 27 7.95 21.91 -30.79
N SER A 28 8.39 21.22 -31.85
CA SER A 28 8.31 19.76 -31.93
C SER A 28 9.13 19.08 -30.83
N VAL A 29 10.34 19.54 -30.56
CA VAL A 29 11.20 19.04 -29.49
C VAL A 29 10.60 19.36 -28.12
N ALA A 30 10.07 20.56 -27.94
CA ALA A 30 9.40 20.93 -26.67
C ALA A 30 8.17 20.07 -26.37
N ILE A 31 7.32 19.86 -27.39
CA ILE A 31 6.12 18.99 -27.23
C ILE A 31 6.53 17.55 -26.94
N ALA A 32 7.53 17.00 -27.64
CA ALA A 32 8.02 15.66 -27.37
C ALA A 32 8.52 15.50 -25.93
N GLY A 33 9.24 16.50 -25.40
CA GLY A 33 9.69 16.53 -24.00
C GLY A 33 8.53 16.58 -23.00
N VAL A 34 7.54 17.40 -23.26
CA VAL A 34 6.35 17.52 -22.40
C VAL A 34 5.54 16.21 -22.40
N VAL A 35 5.28 15.63 -23.57
CA VAL A 35 4.55 14.35 -23.68
C VAL A 35 5.31 13.23 -22.95
N GLY A 36 6.64 13.17 -23.09
CA GLY A 36 7.48 12.20 -22.35
C GLY A 36 7.37 12.36 -20.83
N ALA A 37 7.41 13.61 -20.34
CA ALA A 37 7.24 13.89 -18.91
C ALA A 37 5.85 13.48 -18.40
N PHE A 38 4.79 13.77 -19.14
CA PHE A 38 3.43 13.34 -18.79
C PHE A 38 3.29 11.82 -18.76
N ALA A 39 3.88 11.09 -19.70
CA ALA A 39 3.84 9.63 -19.70
C ALA A 39 4.48 9.03 -18.43
N LEU A 40 5.61 9.60 -17.97
CA LEU A 40 6.26 9.18 -16.73
C LEU A 40 5.40 9.47 -15.48
N ILE A 41 4.74 10.62 -15.42
CA ILE A 41 3.88 11.00 -14.29
C ILE A 41 2.65 10.10 -14.24
N THR A 42 2.03 9.84 -15.38
CA THR A 42 0.81 9.00 -15.45
C THR A 42 1.10 7.55 -15.05
N GLY A 43 2.26 7.01 -15.45
CA GLY A 43 2.67 5.67 -15.05
C GLY A 43 2.91 5.48 -13.55
N ARG A 44 3.23 6.57 -12.84
CA ARG A 44 3.49 6.54 -11.38
C ARG A 44 2.31 7.01 -10.52
N SER A 45 1.23 7.47 -11.12
CA SER A 45 0.09 8.04 -10.36
C SER A 45 -0.71 6.97 -9.62
N ALA A 46 -0.64 5.71 -10.03
CA ALA A 46 -1.31 4.60 -9.34
C ALA A 46 -0.55 4.18 -8.07
N ASP A 47 0.78 4.34 -8.02
CA ASP A 47 1.62 3.89 -6.93
C ASP A 47 1.24 4.49 -5.56
N PRO A 48 1.04 5.82 -5.41
CA PRO A 48 0.66 6.41 -4.13
C PRO A 48 -0.72 5.95 -3.63
N LEU A 49 -1.66 5.72 -4.54
CA LEU A 49 -3.00 5.24 -4.18
C LEU A 49 -2.94 3.79 -3.68
N ASN A 50 -2.19 2.92 -4.39
CA ASN A 50 -1.99 1.54 -3.98
C ASN A 50 -1.28 1.47 -2.62
N GLN A 51 -0.27 2.32 -2.40
CA GLN A 51 0.41 2.41 -1.11
C GLN A 51 -0.53 2.83 0.02
N THR A 52 -1.38 3.84 -0.19
CA THR A 52 -2.35 4.28 0.83
C THR A 52 -3.34 3.16 1.16
N ARG A 53 -3.90 2.49 0.16
CA ARG A 53 -4.81 1.36 0.34
C ARG A 53 -4.13 0.16 1.02
N ALA A 54 -2.87 -0.12 0.68
CA ALA A 54 -2.12 -1.17 1.36
C ALA A 54 -1.91 -0.86 2.85
N VAL A 55 -1.64 0.40 3.20
CA VAL A 55 -1.54 0.82 4.61
C VAL A 55 -2.89 0.69 5.33
N GLU A 56 -4.00 1.07 4.69
CA GLU A 56 -5.35 0.93 5.25
C GLU A 56 -5.69 -0.55 5.51
N LEU A 57 -5.41 -1.44 4.55
CA LEU A 57 -5.56 -2.89 4.72
C LEU A 57 -4.67 -3.42 5.85
N ALA A 58 -3.40 -2.98 5.89
CA ALA A 58 -2.47 -3.41 6.92
C ALA A 58 -2.97 -3.04 8.32
N GLN A 59 -3.50 -1.83 8.49
CA GLN A 59 -4.09 -1.41 9.76
C GLN A 59 -5.28 -2.26 10.14
N LEU A 60 -6.21 -2.50 9.20
CA LEU A 60 -7.40 -3.30 9.44
C LEU A 60 -7.04 -4.73 9.89
N TYR A 61 -6.17 -5.41 9.15
CA TYR A 61 -5.75 -6.77 9.48
C TYR A 61 -4.93 -6.82 10.78
N MET A 62 -3.98 -5.91 10.97
CA MET A 62 -3.17 -5.88 12.17
C MET A 62 -4.00 -5.58 13.42
N ASP A 63 -4.95 -4.66 13.35
CA ASP A 63 -5.84 -4.35 14.47
C ASP A 63 -6.69 -5.56 14.84
N GLU A 64 -7.21 -6.29 13.86
CA GLU A 64 -7.95 -7.53 14.09
C GLU A 64 -7.06 -8.58 14.77
N ILE A 65 -5.87 -8.86 14.24
CA ILE A 65 -4.96 -9.91 14.72
C ILE A 65 -4.43 -9.56 16.12
N ILE A 66 -3.95 -8.33 16.33
CA ILE A 66 -3.32 -7.94 17.61
C ILE A 66 -4.31 -7.96 18.78
N THR A 67 -5.60 -7.75 18.52
CA THR A 67 -6.63 -7.80 19.57
C THR A 67 -6.95 -9.22 20.03
N ARG A 68 -6.56 -10.25 19.28
CA ARG A 68 -6.78 -11.66 19.64
C ARG A 68 -5.88 -12.10 20.79
N LYS A 69 -6.17 -13.25 21.37
CA LYS A 69 -5.33 -13.87 22.41
C LYS A 69 -3.95 -14.20 21.84
N TYR A 70 -2.99 -14.39 22.72
CA TYR A 70 -1.65 -14.85 22.34
C TYR A 70 -1.65 -16.29 21.79
N ASP A 71 -2.47 -17.15 22.37
CA ASP A 71 -2.61 -18.57 22.08
C ASP A 71 -4.02 -19.01 22.46
N HIS A 72 -4.55 -20.04 21.83
CA HIS A 72 -5.90 -20.57 22.11
C HIS A 72 -6.14 -20.81 23.62
N ASN A 73 -5.15 -21.37 24.31
CA ASN A 73 -5.21 -21.66 25.74
C ASN A 73 -4.83 -20.48 26.65
N ALA A 74 -4.43 -19.34 26.06
CA ALA A 74 -4.13 -18.15 26.84
C ALA A 74 -5.42 -17.59 27.48
N PRO A 75 -5.35 -17.08 28.73
CA PRO A 75 -6.51 -16.46 29.36
C PRO A 75 -6.89 -15.17 28.62
N GLN A 76 -8.19 -14.87 28.63
CA GLN A 76 -8.69 -13.61 28.09
C GLN A 76 -8.04 -12.44 28.84
N GLY A 77 -7.51 -11.48 28.10
CA GLY A 77 -6.81 -10.34 28.68
C GLY A 77 -5.37 -10.60 29.14
N GLY A 78 -4.82 -11.81 28.90
CA GLY A 78 -3.40 -12.14 29.15
C GLY A 78 -2.99 -12.33 30.61
N VAL A 79 -3.94 -12.34 31.56
CA VAL A 79 -3.62 -12.48 32.99
C VAL A 79 -4.36 -13.68 33.58
N PRO A 80 -3.66 -14.63 34.21
CA PRO A 80 -2.21 -14.75 34.37
C PRO A 80 -1.50 -14.99 33.01
N ARG A 81 -0.23 -14.67 32.92
CA ARG A 81 0.58 -14.92 31.73
C ARG A 81 0.50 -16.40 31.33
N TYR A 82 0.35 -16.65 30.04
CA TYR A 82 0.32 -18.01 29.50
C TYR A 82 1.68 -18.71 29.68
N SER A 83 1.68 -19.92 30.20
CA SER A 83 2.90 -20.68 30.54
C SER A 83 3.27 -21.75 29.49
N GLY A 84 2.46 -21.95 28.46
CA GLY A 84 2.65 -23.00 27.46
C GLY A 84 3.79 -22.78 26.47
N GLY A 85 4.43 -21.61 26.52
CA GLY A 85 5.49 -21.25 25.55
C GLY A 85 4.91 -20.73 24.25
N CYS A 86 5.69 -20.77 23.17
CA CYS A 86 5.23 -20.41 21.84
C CYS A 86 5.11 -21.65 20.97
N SER A 87 3.97 -21.83 20.39
CA SER A 87 3.67 -22.78 19.31
C SER A 87 2.77 -22.07 18.32
N ILE A 88 2.76 -22.51 17.08
CA ILE A 88 1.82 -22.07 16.06
C ILE A 88 0.91 -23.24 15.73
N ALA A 89 -0.38 -23.09 16.03
CA ALA A 89 -1.38 -24.11 15.78
C ALA A 89 -2.72 -23.43 15.41
N THR A 90 -3.26 -23.80 14.28
CA THR A 90 -4.53 -23.29 13.75
C THR A 90 -5.65 -24.24 14.11
N GLU A 91 -6.26 -24.07 15.29
CA GLU A 91 -7.28 -24.98 15.81
C GLU A 91 -8.61 -24.83 15.06
N GLU A 92 -9.00 -23.61 14.68
CA GLU A 92 -10.25 -23.31 14.04
C GLU A 92 -10.26 -23.62 12.53
N GLY A 93 -9.08 -23.82 11.94
CA GLY A 93 -8.89 -24.17 10.54
C GLY A 93 -9.15 -23.02 9.58
N ALA A 94 -8.50 -23.08 8.41
CA ALA A 94 -8.66 -22.07 7.37
C ALA A 94 -10.10 -22.01 6.87
N GLY A 95 -10.69 -20.81 6.82
CA GLY A 95 -11.98 -20.53 6.20
C GLY A 95 -13.13 -20.23 7.18
N ASN A 96 -12.90 -20.21 8.47
CA ASN A 96 -13.90 -19.77 9.43
C ASN A 96 -13.41 -18.57 10.28
N ARG A 97 -13.10 -17.47 9.62
CA ARG A 97 -12.54 -16.26 10.24
C ARG A 97 -13.33 -15.74 11.46
N ARG A 98 -14.64 -16.00 11.50
CA ARG A 98 -15.49 -15.62 12.65
C ARG A 98 -15.15 -16.40 13.93
N GLU A 99 -14.59 -17.58 13.80
CA GLU A 99 -14.18 -18.43 14.93
C GLU A 99 -12.75 -18.15 15.39
N PHE A 100 -11.95 -17.41 14.60
CA PHE A 100 -10.60 -17.05 14.97
C PHE A 100 -10.56 -16.35 16.33
N ASN A 101 -9.83 -16.93 17.26
CA ASN A 101 -9.83 -16.48 18.65
C ASN A 101 -8.43 -16.11 19.18
N ASP A 102 -7.39 -16.52 18.48
CA ASP A 102 -6.00 -16.19 18.80
C ASP A 102 -5.18 -15.80 17.55
N VAL A 103 -3.91 -15.48 17.77
CA VAL A 103 -3.03 -15.01 16.69
C VAL A 103 -2.67 -16.13 15.72
N ASP A 104 -2.65 -17.37 16.17
CA ASP A 104 -2.21 -18.53 15.38
C ASP A 104 -3.20 -18.88 14.27
N ASP A 105 -4.48 -18.58 14.48
CA ASP A 105 -5.53 -18.83 13.51
C ASP A 105 -5.32 -18.09 12.20
N TYR A 106 -4.52 -17.03 12.24
CA TYR A 106 -4.19 -16.23 11.06
C TYR A 106 -2.97 -16.76 10.29
N ASP A 107 -2.26 -17.77 10.81
CA ASP A 107 -1.09 -18.32 10.12
C ASP A 107 -1.50 -19.00 8.81
N GLY A 108 -0.84 -18.62 7.73
CA GLY A 108 -1.16 -19.11 6.39
C GLY A 108 -2.43 -18.50 5.76
N LEU A 109 -3.05 -17.50 6.39
CA LEU A 109 -4.19 -16.79 5.79
C LEU A 109 -3.78 -16.17 4.45
N ALA A 110 -4.63 -16.35 3.42
CA ALA A 110 -4.40 -15.83 2.07
C ALA A 110 -5.72 -15.39 1.45
N ASP A 111 -6.05 -14.11 1.61
CA ASP A 111 -7.29 -13.53 1.10
C ASP A 111 -7.10 -12.95 -0.31
N SER A 112 -8.00 -13.29 -1.22
CA SER A 112 -8.03 -12.77 -2.59
C SER A 112 -9.47 -12.79 -3.15
N PRO A 113 -10.21 -11.66 -3.14
CA PRO A 113 -9.87 -10.34 -2.60
C PRO A 113 -9.75 -10.32 -1.06
N PRO A 114 -9.20 -9.23 -0.48
CA PRO A 114 -9.18 -9.03 0.97
C PRO A 114 -10.58 -9.07 1.57
N GLU A 115 -10.72 -9.70 2.74
CA GLU A 115 -12.00 -9.84 3.43
C GLU A 115 -11.87 -9.62 4.94
N ASP A 116 -12.98 -9.38 5.60
CA ASP A 116 -13.13 -9.36 7.05
C ASP A 116 -14.08 -10.49 7.52
N ALA A 117 -14.53 -10.46 8.78
CA ALA A 117 -15.46 -11.45 9.31
C ALA A 117 -16.85 -11.40 8.65
N GLU A 118 -17.23 -10.32 8.00
CA GLU A 118 -18.47 -10.13 7.28
C GLU A 118 -18.39 -10.54 5.81
N GLY A 119 -17.18 -10.58 5.23
CA GLY A 119 -16.91 -11.00 3.85
C GLY A 119 -15.97 -10.05 3.09
N PRO A 120 -15.95 -10.13 1.75
CA PRO A 120 -15.04 -9.34 0.93
C PRO A 120 -15.18 -7.84 1.13
N LEU A 121 -14.04 -7.14 1.21
CA LEU A 121 -13.99 -5.70 1.39
C LEU A 121 -14.20 -4.97 0.05
N ASP A 122 -15.10 -3.99 0.06
CA ASP A 122 -15.37 -3.16 -1.11
C ASP A 122 -14.17 -2.27 -1.47
N GLY A 123 -13.89 -2.16 -2.77
CA GLY A 123 -12.84 -1.27 -3.28
C GLY A 123 -11.43 -1.87 -3.30
N TYR A 124 -11.25 -3.12 -2.86
CA TYR A 124 -9.95 -3.80 -2.83
C TYR A 124 -9.79 -4.90 -3.89
N ASN A 125 -10.57 -4.81 -4.97
CA ASN A 125 -10.44 -5.74 -6.09
C ASN A 125 -9.01 -5.72 -6.66
N GLY A 126 -8.42 -6.91 -6.81
CA GLY A 126 -7.05 -7.07 -7.31
C GLY A 126 -5.96 -6.90 -6.25
N PHE A 127 -6.33 -6.63 -5.00
CA PHE A 127 -5.43 -6.77 -3.86
C PHE A 127 -5.49 -8.20 -3.32
N THR A 128 -4.38 -8.65 -2.76
CA THR A 128 -4.30 -9.90 -1.98
C THR A 128 -3.61 -9.62 -0.66
N VAL A 129 -3.98 -10.34 0.37
CA VAL A 129 -3.37 -10.26 1.70
C VAL A 129 -2.89 -11.65 2.10
N ALA A 130 -1.65 -11.75 2.54
CA ALA A 130 -1.09 -12.98 3.11
C ALA A 130 -0.54 -12.68 4.51
N VAL A 131 -0.79 -13.59 5.44
CA VAL A 131 -0.33 -13.51 6.82
C VAL A 131 0.52 -14.73 7.13
N ASP A 132 1.66 -14.50 7.77
CA ASP A 132 2.55 -15.52 8.32
C ASP A 132 2.79 -15.21 9.79
N VAL A 133 2.62 -16.21 10.65
CA VAL A 133 2.84 -16.08 12.09
C VAL A 133 3.97 -16.99 12.49
N SER A 134 4.92 -16.49 13.25
CA SER A 134 6.08 -17.25 13.69
C SER A 134 6.45 -16.97 15.14
N CYS A 135 7.07 -17.97 15.78
CA CYS A 135 7.61 -17.83 17.14
C CYS A 135 8.96 -17.10 17.08
N ASP A 136 8.91 -15.78 16.98
CA ASP A 136 10.12 -14.94 16.90
C ASP A 136 9.93 -13.68 17.74
N ALA A 137 10.90 -13.37 18.58
CA ALA A 137 10.92 -12.16 19.38
C ALA A 137 11.53 -10.95 18.60
N GLY A 138 12.03 -11.16 17.38
CA GLY A 138 12.50 -10.11 16.48
C GLY A 138 13.55 -9.17 17.03
N GLY A 139 14.36 -9.61 17.97
CA GLY A 139 15.33 -8.75 18.65
C GLY A 139 14.72 -7.87 19.75
N LEU A 140 13.44 -8.05 20.08
CA LEU A 140 12.86 -7.55 21.31
C LEU A 140 13.60 -8.19 22.49
N ASP A 141 13.86 -7.43 23.54
CA ASP A 141 14.53 -7.94 24.75
C ASP A 141 13.56 -8.81 25.58
N LEU A 142 13.05 -9.88 24.94
CA LEU A 142 12.12 -10.85 25.50
C LEU A 142 12.74 -12.24 25.47
N PRO A 143 12.46 -13.08 26.47
CA PRO A 143 12.86 -14.48 26.46
C PRO A 143 12.30 -15.20 25.21
N ALA A 144 13.02 -16.20 24.72
CA ALA A 144 12.56 -17.02 23.61
C ALA A 144 11.17 -17.63 23.89
N GLY A 145 10.29 -17.64 22.90
CA GLY A 145 8.93 -18.13 23.02
C GLY A 145 7.97 -17.23 23.81
N GLN A 146 8.32 -15.96 23.96
CA GLN A 146 7.45 -14.98 24.63
C GLN A 146 6.90 -13.91 23.71
N ALA A 147 7.12 -14.04 22.41
CA ALA A 147 6.49 -13.23 21.39
C ALA A 147 6.22 -14.05 20.13
N LYS A 148 5.15 -13.70 19.45
CA LYS A 148 4.81 -14.13 18.10
C LYS A 148 5.03 -12.96 17.16
N ARG A 149 5.74 -13.19 16.07
CA ARG A 149 5.92 -12.25 14.98
C ARG A 149 4.82 -12.51 13.96
N ILE A 150 4.20 -11.44 13.51
CA ILE A 150 3.13 -11.42 12.52
C ILE A 150 3.66 -10.66 11.31
N ASP A 151 3.88 -11.34 10.20
CA ASP A 151 4.27 -10.74 8.94
C ASP A 151 3.07 -10.70 8.01
N LEU A 152 2.69 -9.51 7.59
CA LEU A 152 1.60 -9.24 6.68
C LEU A 152 2.16 -8.78 5.35
N THR A 153 1.84 -9.48 4.27
CA THR A 153 2.21 -9.10 2.91
C THR A 153 0.96 -8.75 2.12
N ILE A 154 0.91 -7.52 1.60
CA ILE A 154 -0.17 -7.05 0.75
C ILE A 154 0.37 -6.87 -0.66
N THR A 155 -0.24 -7.55 -1.62
CA THR A 155 0.06 -7.39 -3.04
C THR A 155 -1.04 -6.56 -3.67
N ALA A 156 -0.69 -5.41 -4.23
CA ALA A 156 -1.57 -4.51 -4.95
C ALA A 156 -1.58 -4.81 -6.45
N PRO A 157 -2.57 -4.30 -7.21
CA PRO A 157 -2.57 -4.38 -8.66
C PRO A 157 -1.25 -3.91 -9.28
N GLY A 158 -0.69 -4.70 -10.22
CA GLY A 158 0.63 -4.44 -10.80
C GLY A 158 1.78 -5.06 -10.02
N ASP A 159 1.49 -6.09 -9.22
CA ASP A 159 2.46 -6.91 -8.47
C ASP A 159 3.33 -6.11 -7.48
N GLN A 160 2.80 -4.99 -6.97
CA GLN A 160 3.45 -4.19 -5.95
C GLN A 160 3.25 -4.82 -4.58
N ASN A 161 4.33 -5.17 -3.89
CA ASN A 161 4.30 -5.80 -2.57
C ASN A 161 4.62 -4.79 -1.46
N PHE A 162 3.81 -4.81 -0.42
CA PHE A 162 3.98 -4.04 0.80
C PHE A 162 4.01 -5.00 1.99
N SER A 163 5.07 -4.94 2.79
CA SER A 163 5.24 -5.83 3.94
C SER A 163 5.19 -5.02 5.23
N PHE A 164 4.47 -5.56 6.20
CA PHE A 164 4.28 -4.98 7.52
C PHE A 164 4.55 -6.07 8.55
N THR A 165 5.17 -5.70 9.66
CA THR A 165 5.50 -6.64 10.74
C THR A 165 5.01 -6.07 12.06
N ALA A 166 4.38 -6.93 12.87
CA ALA A 166 4.02 -6.64 14.25
C ALA A 166 4.43 -7.78 15.16
N TYR A 167 4.38 -7.56 16.47
CA TYR A 167 4.69 -8.55 17.47
C TYR A 167 3.59 -8.62 18.52
N LYS A 168 3.14 -9.82 18.82
CA LYS A 168 2.25 -10.13 19.93
C LYS A 168 3.06 -10.72 21.07
N ALA A 169 3.23 -9.99 22.14
CA ALA A 169 3.92 -10.50 23.31
C ALA A 169 2.96 -11.27 24.23
N ASN A 170 3.51 -12.25 24.91
CA ASN A 170 2.82 -13.03 25.93
C ASN A 170 2.96 -12.31 27.29
N PHE A 171 1.95 -11.61 27.70
CA PHE A 171 1.92 -10.87 28.97
C PHE A 171 1.04 -11.61 29.99
#